data_146d7e98029dd1cf90bec3c3e8a3e0c3
#
_entry.id   146d7e98029dd1cf90bec3c3e8a3e0c3
#
_cell.length_a   1.000
_cell.length_b   1.000
_cell.length_c   1.000
_cell.angle_alpha   90.00
_cell.angle_beta   90.00
_cell.angle_gamma   90.00
#
_symmetry.space_group_name_H-M   'P 1'
#
loop_
_entity.id
_entity.type
_entity.pdbx_description
1 polymer ?
#
loop_
_entity_poly.entity_id
_entity_poly.type
_entity_poly.pdbx_seq_one_letter_code
_entity_poly.pdbx_strand_id
1 'polypeptide(L)'
;MRGVEQIPWLYDALCALCEATGLARWRRWLVDGARGRVLDVGCGTGRNLPLLPAGTRAVGLEPSWDAVQRARRRAPGVPLVVGSAEALPFRDGAFDTVLSGLVFCTVPDPHQGLREVRRVLRADGELRMLEHVRSTRAWKARLQDLVQPAWTAIAGGCHPNRETERAVEAGGFRIEHEGRRAKADMRRFAARPVPATTGQGNPGAGSGV
;
A
#
# COMPACT_ATOMS: atom_id res chain seq x y z
N MET A 1 14.79 -10.35 16.93
CA MET A 1 14.44 -9.11 17.67
C MET A 1 13.17 -8.53 17.04
N ARG A 2 12.21 -8.09 17.82
CA ARG A 2 11.02 -7.41 17.29
C ARG A 2 11.41 -5.97 16.96
N GLY A 3 11.27 -5.53 15.72
CA GLY A 3 11.53 -4.15 15.32
C GLY A 3 10.54 -3.16 15.96
N VAL A 4 10.88 -1.87 15.92
CA VAL A 4 10.06 -0.78 16.50
C VAL A 4 8.61 -0.80 16.01
N GLU A 5 8.38 -1.20 14.75
CA GLU A 5 7.05 -1.32 14.13
C GLU A 5 6.23 -2.46 14.73
N GLN A 6 6.88 -3.45 15.34
CA GLN A 6 6.21 -4.56 16.02
C GLN A 6 5.85 -4.21 17.48
N ILE A 7 6.21 -2.99 17.94
CA ILE A 7 5.78 -2.43 19.21
C ILE A 7 4.76 -1.31 18.93
N PRO A 8 3.46 -1.62 18.89
CA PRO A 8 2.45 -0.70 18.34
C PRO A 8 2.39 0.67 19.00
N TRP A 9 2.69 0.77 20.33
CA TRP A 9 2.68 2.06 21.01
C TRP A 9 3.88 2.95 20.63
N LEU A 10 5.05 2.35 20.42
CA LEU A 10 6.26 3.07 20.01
C LEU A 10 6.15 3.53 18.55
N TYR A 11 5.60 2.66 17.70
CA TYR A 11 5.23 3.02 16.33
C TYR A 11 4.24 4.18 16.30
N ASP A 12 3.19 4.15 17.13
CA ASP A 12 2.22 5.24 17.23
C ASP A 12 2.87 6.56 17.69
N ALA A 13 3.79 6.52 18.66
CA ALA A 13 4.51 7.72 19.12
C ALA A 13 5.41 8.29 18.01
N LEU A 14 6.14 7.43 17.29
CA LEU A 14 6.98 7.84 16.16
C LEU A 14 6.13 8.41 15.01
N CYS A 15 5.02 7.77 14.66
CA CYS A 15 4.09 8.26 13.67
C CYS A 15 3.49 9.62 14.07
N ALA A 16 3.14 9.82 15.34
CA ALA A 16 2.62 11.10 15.83
C ALA A 16 3.66 12.24 15.66
N LEU A 17 4.93 11.94 15.93
CA LEU A 17 6.02 12.90 15.70
C LEU A 17 6.19 13.20 14.20
N CYS A 18 6.17 12.18 13.35
CA CYS A 18 6.28 12.35 11.90
C CYS A 18 5.06 13.09 11.32
N GLU A 19 3.87 12.89 11.87
CA GLU A 19 2.66 13.62 11.46
C GLU A 19 2.77 15.11 11.70
N ALA A 20 3.38 15.53 12.82
CA ALA A 20 3.68 16.94 13.10
C ALA A 20 4.61 17.56 12.04
N THR A 21 5.45 16.76 11.34
CA THR A 21 6.38 17.21 10.30
C THR A 21 5.79 17.22 8.88
N GLY A 22 4.48 16.96 8.73
CA GLY A 22 3.76 17.05 7.46
C GLY A 22 3.24 15.72 6.90
N LEU A 23 3.53 14.58 7.53
CA LEU A 23 2.98 13.28 7.14
C LEU A 23 1.45 13.24 7.26
N ALA A 24 0.88 13.99 8.22
CA ALA A 24 -0.57 14.11 8.38
C ALA A 24 -1.26 14.63 7.10
N ARG A 25 -0.66 15.62 6.42
CA ARG A 25 -1.20 16.14 5.14
C ARG A 25 -1.15 15.07 4.04
N TRP A 26 -0.11 14.24 4.02
CA TRP A 26 0.04 13.17 3.04
C TRP A 26 -0.93 12.03 3.32
N ARG A 27 -1.12 11.69 4.60
CA ARG A 27 -2.14 10.72 5.03
C ARG A 27 -3.54 11.19 4.67
N ARG A 28 -3.85 12.47 4.91
CA ARG A 28 -5.15 13.03 4.50
C ARG A 28 -5.36 12.89 3.00
N TRP A 29 -4.37 13.26 2.17
CA TRP A 29 -4.46 13.03 0.74
C TRP A 29 -4.70 11.54 0.38
N LEU A 30 -4.06 10.62 1.10
CA LEU A 30 -4.24 9.18 0.87
C LEU A 30 -5.71 8.78 1.01
N VAL A 31 -6.37 9.25 2.06
CA VAL A 31 -7.74 8.87 2.40
C VAL A 31 -8.81 9.72 1.70
N ASP A 32 -8.56 11.00 1.42
CA ASP A 32 -9.56 11.92 0.84
C ASP A 32 -10.09 11.47 -0.53
N GLY A 33 -9.32 10.73 -1.30
CA GLY A 33 -9.74 10.16 -2.58
C GLY A 33 -10.45 8.81 -2.48
N ALA A 34 -10.58 8.24 -1.29
CA ALA A 34 -11.23 6.95 -1.11
C ALA A 34 -12.73 7.02 -1.36
N ARG A 35 -13.28 6.02 -2.07
CA ARG A 35 -14.70 5.95 -2.41
C ARG A 35 -15.20 4.50 -2.40
N GLY A 36 -16.50 4.34 -2.21
CA GLY A 36 -17.16 3.04 -2.29
C GLY A 36 -16.69 2.06 -1.22
N ARG A 37 -16.38 0.84 -1.64
CA ARG A 37 -15.79 -0.19 -0.78
C ARG A 37 -14.28 0.00 -0.74
N VAL A 38 -13.74 0.21 0.45
CA VAL A 38 -12.34 0.57 0.69
C VAL A 38 -11.63 -0.54 1.43
N LEU A 39 -10.48 -0.98 0.95
CA LEU A 39 -9.55 -1.83 1.69
C LEU A 39 -8.33 -1.00 2.11
N ASP A 40 -8.06 -0.92 3.40
CA ASP A 40 -6.81 -0.38 3.94
C ASP A 40 -5.85 -1.55 4.20
N VAL A 41 -4.95 -1.83 3.26
CA VAL A 41 -3.95 -2.92 3.35
C VAL A 41 -2.84 -2.49 4.29
N GLY A 42 -2.50 -3.35 5.25
CA GLY A 42 -1.53 -3.02 6.28
C GLY A 42 -2.00 -1.85 7.13
N CYS A 43 -3.26 -1.88 7.58
CA CYS A 43 -3.87 -0.75 8.29
C CYS A 43 -3.18 -0.42 9.63
N GLY A 44 -2.29 -1.28 10.11
CA GLY A 44 -1.54 -1.12 11.34
C GLY A 44 -2.46 -0.89 12.53
N THR A 45 -2.17 0.17 13.27
CA THR A 45 -3.01 0.60 14.42
C THR A 45 -4.26 1.38 14.01
N GLY A 46 -4.64 1.37 12.72
CA GLY A 46 -5.89 1.93 12.19
C GLY A 46 -5.89 3.45 12.02
N ARG A 47 -4.73 4.08 11.78
CA ARG A 47 -4.62 5.56 11.71
C ARG A 47 -5.33 6.19 10.50
N ASN A 48 -5.54 5.43 9.42
CA ASN A 48 -6.30 5.89 8.24
C ASN A 48 -7.81 5.81 8.44
N LEU A 49 -8.27 4.78 9.14
CA LEU A 49 -9.68 4.38 9.19
C LEU A 49 -10.63 5.49 9.67
N PRO A 50 -10.33 6.26 10.76
CA PRO A 50 -11.20 7.35 11.21
C PRO A 50 -11.21 8.56 10.26
N LEU A 51 -10.27 8.63 9.33
CA LEU A 51 -10.11 9.77 8.41
C LEU A 51 -10.83 9.55 7.08
N LEU A 52 -11.38 8.35 6.85
CA LEU A 52 -12.05 8.00 5.61
C LEU A 52 -13.30 8.86 5.38
N PRO A 53 -13.59 9.23 4.13
CA PRO A 53 -14.78 10.01 3.80
C PRO A 53 -16.07 9.31 4.25
N ALA A 54 -17.05 10.11 4.67
CA ALA A 54 -18.39 9.61 4.97
C ALA A 54 -18.98 8.88 3.77
N GLY A 55 -19.72 7.79 4.03
CA GLY A 55 -20.32 6.95 3.00
C GLY A 55 -19.41 5.86 2.43
N THR A 56 -18.11 5.83 2.79
CA THR A 56 -17.24 4.69 2.45
C THR A 56 -17.56 3.47 3.32
N ARG A 57 -17.36 2.27 2.75
CA ARG A 57 -17.48 0.99 3.45
C ARG A 57 -16.08 0.38 3.57
N ALA A 58 -15.43 0.65 4.69
CA ALA A 58 -14.03 0.27 4.89
C ALA A 58 -13.87 -1.12 5.51
N VAL A 59 -12.78 -1.79 5.13
CA VAL A 59 -12.21 -2.97 5.80
C VAL A 59 -10.73 -2.69 6.00
N GLY A 60 -10.20 -2.95 7.19
CA GLY A 60 -8.77 -2.93 7.46
C GLY A 60 -8.20 -4.34 7.45
N LEU A 61 -7.04 -4.54 6.81
CA LEU A 61 -6.27 -5.80 6.86
C LEU A 61 -4.89 -5.53 7.45
N GLU A 62 -4.49 -6.37 8.40
CA GLU A 62 -3.20 -6.22 9.12
C GLU A 62 -2.73 -7.58 9.63
N PRO A 63 -1.47 -7.99 9.41
CA PRO A 63 -0.96 -9.26 9.90
C PRO A 63 -0.73 -9.31 11.42
N SER A 64 -0.49 -8.18 12.08
CA SER A 64 -0.22 -8.11 13.51
C SER A 64 -1.51 -8.05 14.33
N TRP A 65 -1.76 -9.11 15.12
CA TRP A 65 -2.91 -9.12 16.03
C TRP A 65 -2.92 -7.95 17.03
N ASP A 66 -1.74 -7.59 17.57
CA ASP A 66 -1.62 -6.49 18.52
C ASP A 66 -1.97 -5.14 17.89
N ALA A 67 -1.58 -4.93 16.63
CA ALA A 67 -1.95 -3.75 15.86
C ALA A 67 -3.47 -3.73 15.58
N VAL A 68 -4.06 -4.86 15.20
CA VAL A 68 -5.50 -5.00 14.98
C VAL A 68 -6.30 -4.65 16.25
N GLN A 69 -5.85 -5.07 17.42
CA GLN A 69 -6.52 -4.69 18.68
C GLN A 69 -6.52 -3.18 18.94
N ARG A 70 -5.47 -2.48 18.55
CA ARG A 70 -5.40 -1.01 18.62
C ARG A 70 -6.28 -0.35 17.55
N ALA A 71 -6.26 -0.89 16.32
CA ALA A 71 -7.11 -0.42 15.24
C ALA A 71 -8.59 -0.51 15.61
N ARG A 72 -9.02 -1.61 16.25
CA ARG A 72 -10.39 -1.80 16.73
C ARG A 72 -10.82 -0.71 17.71
N ARG A 73 -9.92 -0.30 18.63
CA ARG A 73 -10.20 0.79 19.58
C ARG A 73 -10.23 2.17 18.89
N ARG A 74 -9.41 2.37 17.86
CA ARG A 74 -9.32 3.65 17.15
C ARG A 74 -10.45 3.86 16.14
N ALA A 75 -10.94 2.80 15.53
CA ALA A 75 -12.02 2.83 14.54
C ALA A 75 -13.09 1.78 14.90
N PRO A 76 -13.88 1.98 15.98
CA PRO A 76 -14.92 1.06 16.36
C PRO A 76 -15.97 0.96 15.24
N GLY A 77 -16.39 -0.26 14.91
CA GLY A 77 -17.37 -0.52 13.85
C GLY A 77 -16.75 -0.73 12.46
N VAL A 78 -15.47 -0.49 12.24
CA VAL A 78 -14.80 -0.89 10.98
C VAL A 78 -14.38 -2.36 11.07
N PRO A 79 -14.81 -3.22 10.13
CA PRO A 79 -14.36 -4.60 10.05
C PRO A 79 -12.83 -4.68 9.90
N LEU A 80 -12.20 -5.56 10.69
CA LEU A 80 -10.76 -5.79 10.66
C LEU A 80 -10.47 -7.26 10.43
N VAL A 81 -9.55 -7.54 9.53
CA VAL A 81 -9.13 -8.90 9.14
C VAL A 81 -7.65 -9.06 9.46
N VAL A 82 -7.30 -10.16 10.12
CA VAL A 82 -5.89 -10.55 10.28
C VAL A 82 -5.46 -11.31 9.04
N GLY A 83 -4.46 -10.79 8.33
CA GLY A 83 -4.00 -11.40 7.07
C GLY A 83 -2.83 -10.66 6.45
N SER A 84 -2.20 -11.32 5.45
CA SER A 84 -1.09 -10.76 4.68
C SER A 84 -1.57 -10.10 3.38
N ALA A 85 -0.85 -9.06 2.95
CA ALA A 85 -1.04 -8.44 1.64
C ALA A 85 -0.79 -9.41 0.47
N GLU A 86 0.00 -10.46 0.70
CA GLU A 86 0.39 -11.48 -0.28
C GLU A 86 -0.68 -12.55 -0.51
N ALA A 87 -1.70 -12.60 0.37
CA ALA A 87 -2.82 -13.54 0.29
C ALA A 87 -4.09 -12.87 0.87
N LEU A 88 -4.69 -11.98 0.08
CA LEU A 88 -5.87 -11.22 0.50
C LEU A 88 -7.12 -12.12 0.55
N PRO A 89 -7.79 -12.29 1.72
CA PRO A 89 -8.93 -13.19 1.87
C PRO A 89 -10.23 -12.56 1.32
N PHE A 90 -10.15 -11.95 0.17
CA PHE A 90 -11.27 -11.29 -0.49
C PHE A 90 -11.42 -11.79 -1.92
N ARG A 91 -12.67 -11.76 -2.43
CA ARG A 91 -12.95 -12.12 -3.81
C ARG A 91 -12.42 -11.08 -4.80
N ASP A 92 -12.27 -11.47 -6.05
CA ASP A 92 -11.89 -10.59 -7.14
C ASP A 92 -12.88 -9.43 -7.27
N GLY A 93 -12.35 -8.24 -7.58
CA GLY A 93 -13.15 -7.03 -7.77
C GLY A 93 -14.00 -6.63 -6.57
N ALA A 94 -13.56 -6.96 -5.35
CA ALA A 94 -14.30 -6.67 -4.13
C ALA A 94 -14.32 -5.19 -3.77
N PHE A 95 -13.30 -4.42 -4.17
CA PHE A 95 -13.08 -3.06 -3.70
C PHE A 95 -13.04 -2.03 -4.83
N ASP A 96 -13.58 -0.86 -4.54
CA ASP A 96 -13.53 0.31 -5.42
C ASP A 96 -12.24 1.11 -5.18
N THR A 97 -11.71 1.08 -3.95
CA THR A 97 -10.45 1.72 -3.56
C THR A 97 -9.62 0.79 -2.69
N VAL A 98 -8.32 0.73 -2.94
CA VAL A 98 -7.34 0.12 -2.05
C VAL A 98 -6.36 1.19 -1.59
N LEU A 99 -6.14 1.29 -0.28
CA LEU A 99 -5.18 2.19 0.34
C LEU A 99 -3.97 1.40 0.82
N SER A 100 -2.79 1.99 0.69
CA SER A 100 -1.54 1.50 1.25
C SER A 100 -0.72 2.66 1.80
N GLY A 101 -0.49 2.67 3.10
CA GLY A 101 0.25 3.72 3.77
C GLY A 101 1.45 3.18 4.54
N LEU A 102 2.66 3.23 3.96
CA LEU A 102 3.92 2.73 4.53
C LEU A 102 3.91 1.20 4.74
N VAL A 103 3.43 0.45 3.76
CA VAL A 103 3.24 -0.99 3.84
C VAL A 103 4.16 -1.75 2.88
N PHE A 104 4.16 -1.38 1.60
CA PHE A 104 4.90 -2.14 0.58
C PHE A 104 6.43 -2.03 0.73
N CYS A 105 6.93 -1.12 1.54
CA CYS A 105 8.33 -1.15 1.96
C CYS A 105 8.64 -2.32 2.92
N THR A 106 7.62 -2.91 3.58
CA THR A 106 7.77 -3.97 4.60
C THR A 106 7.29 -5.35 4.12
N VAL A 107 6.34 -5.39 3.17
CA VAL A 107 5.79 -6.65 2.61
C VAL A 107 6.94 -7.53 2.08
N PRO A 108 7.05 -8.82 2.47
CA PRO A 108 8.12 -9.71 2.03
C PRO A 108 8.21 -9.84 0.50
N ASP A 109 7.12 -10.19 -0.16
CA ASP A 109 7.01 -10.19 -1.64
C ASP A 109 6.04 -9.09 -2.13
N PRO A 110 6.56 -7.88 -2.45
CA PRO A 110 5.71 -6.80 -2.92
C PRO A 110 5.05 -7.09 -4.27
N HIS A 111 5.66 -7.92 -5.11
CA HIS A 111 5.06 -8.29 -6.40
C HIS A 111 3.84 -9.18 -6.19
N GLN A 112 3.90 -10.16 -5.29
CA GLN A 112 2.74 -10.97 -4.93
C GLN A 112 1.66 -10.11 -4.30
N GLY A 113 2.01 -9.22 -3.36
CA GLY A 113 1.05 -8.31 -2.74
C GLY A 113 0.36 -7.41 -3.76
N LEU A 114 1.09 -6.88 -4.73
CA LEU A 114 0.51 -6.05 -5.80
C LEU A 114 -0.38 -6.86 -6.75
N ARG A 115 -0.06 -8.13 -7.04
CA ARG A 115 -0.97 -9.03 -7.78
C ARG A 115 -2.28 -9.24 -7.03
N GLU A 116 -2.22 -9.46 -5.73
CA GLU A 116 -3.41 -9.60 -4.89
C GLU A 116 -4.23 -8.31 -4.83
N VAL A 117 -3.58 -7.15 -4.65
CA VAL A 117 -4.25 -5.85 -4.74
C VAL A 117 -4.93 -5.69 -6.09
N ARG A 118 -4.24 -6.06 -7.19
CA ARG A 118 -4.80 -5.99 -8.55
C ARG A 118 -6.03 -6.89 -8.70
N ARG A 119 -6.00 -8.08 -8.11
CA ARG A 119 -7.09 -9.06 -8.15
C ARG A 119 -8.33 -8.57 -7.41
N VAL A 120 -8.16 -8.07 -6.18
CA VAL A 120 -9.29 -7.64 -5.35
C VAL A 120 -9.86 -6.28 -5.74
N LEU A 121 -9.10 -5.48 -6.49
CA LEU A 121 -9.55 -4.18 -6.98
C LEU A 121 -10.41 -4.35 -8.23
N ARG A 122 -11.49 -3.57 -8.33
CA ARG A 122 -12.31 -3.50 -9.54
C ARG A 122 -11.50 -2.97 -10.72
N ALA A 123 -11.91 -3.30 -11.94
CA ALA A 123 -11.24 -2.84 -13.15
C ALA A 123 -11.22 -1.30 -13.27
N ASP A 124 -12.23 -0.63 -12.76
CA ASP A 124 -12.37 0.83 -12.70
C ASP A 124 -11.94 1.42 -11.33
N GLY A 125 -11.40 0.59 -10.45
CA GLY A 125 -10.98 0.95 -9.11
C GLY A 125 -9.66 1.73 -9.06
N GLU A 126 -9.28 2.16 -7.86
CA GLU A 126 -8.09 2.99 -7.63
C GLU A 126 -7.25 2.46 -6.48
N LEU A 127 -5.97 2.27 -6.72
CA LEU A 127 -4.94 2.06 -5.70
C LEU A 127 -4.34 3.42 -5.31
N ARG A 128 -4.34 3.74 -4.03
CA ARG A 128 -3.70 4.95 -3.51
C ARG A 128 -2.58 4.57 -2.56
N MET A 129 -1.42 5.16 -2.76
CA MET A 129 -0.21 4.78 -2.02
C MET A 129 0.49 5.99 -1.40
N LEU A 130 1.05 5.76 -0.23
CA LEU A 130 1.98 6.64 0.47
C LEU A 130 3.13 5.76 0.98
N GLU A 131 4.32 5.86 0.38
CA GLU A 131 5.38 4.88 0.62
C GLU A 131 6.77 5.52 0.74
N HIS A 132 7.62 4.88 1.54
CA HIS A 132 9.07 5.06 1.44
C HIS A 132 9.58 4.38 0.18
N VAL A 133 10.47 5.07 -0.54
CA VAL A 133 11.03 4.57 -1.79
C VAL A 133 12.53 4.85 -1.89
N ARG A 134 13.18 4.14 -2.80
CA ARG A 134 14.56 4.39 -3.18
C ARG A 134 14.76 5.83 -3.62
N SER A 135 15.83 6.44 -3.15
CA SER A 135 16.20 7.81 -3.52
C SER A 135 16.56 7.90 -5.00
N THR A 136 16.14 8.97 -5.64
CA THR A 136 16.56 9.29 -7.01
C THR A 136 17.98 9.84 -7.09
N ARG A 137 18.59 10.24 -5.95
CA ARG A 137 19.97 10.70 -5.87
C ARG A 137 20.89 9.49 -5.70
N ALA A 138 21.79 9.24 -6.66
CA ALA A 138 22.64 8.04 -6.70
C ALA A 138 23.43 7.81 -5.40
N TRP A 139 24.04 8.85 -4.83
CA TRP A 139 24.81 8.73 -3.59
C TRP A 139 23.93 8.30 -2.40
N LYS A 140 22.70 8.85 -2.33
CA LYS A 140 21.76 8.53 -1.26
C LYS A 140 21.18 7.12 -1.44
N ALA A 141 20.91 6.71 -2.69
CA ALA A 141 20.50 5.36 -3.01
C ALA A 141 21.55 4.33 -2.57
N ARG A 142 22.85 4.59 -2.82
CA ARG A 142 23.94 3.75 -2.33
C ARG A 142 24.01 3.71 -0.80
N LEU A 143 23.77 4.84 -0.13
CA LEU A 143 23.69 4.88 1.32
C LEU A 143 22.50 4.05 1.84
N GLN A 144 21.36 4.15 1.19
CA GLN A 144 20.18 3.30 1.53
C GLN A 144 20.52 1.81 1.38
N ASP A 145 21.23 1.41 0.32
CA ASP A 145 21.67 0.01 0.12
C ASP A 145 22.61 -0.45 1.24
N LEU A 146 23.54 0.40 1.64
CA LEU A 146 24.51 0.10 2.70
C LEU A 146 23.85 -0.07 4.07
N VAL A 147 22.90 0.81 4.42
CA VAL A 147 22.25 0.79 5.73
C VAL A 147 21.06 -0.16 5.80
N GLN A 148 20.56 -0.61 4.65
CA GLN A 148 19.32 -1.41 4.55
C GLN A 148 19.32 -2.66 5.46
N PRO A 149 20.38 -3.50 5.54
CA PRO A 149 20.33 -4.69 6.40
C PRO A 149 20.11 -4.35 7.88
N ALA A 150 20.84 -3.33 8.39
CA ALA A 150 20.66 -2.87 9.76
C ALA A 150 19.29 -2.19 9.97
N TRP A 151 18.87 -1.37 9.01
CA TRP A 151 17.57 -0.73 9.05
C TRP A 151 16.43 -1.74 9.08
N THR A 152 16.45 -2.74 8.20
CA THR A 152 15.42 -3.79 8.14
C THR A 152 15.32 -4.55 9.46
N ALA A 153 16.44 -4.82 10.13
CA ALA A 153 16.45 -5.50 11.42
C ALA A 153 15.83 -4.65 12.54
N ILE A 154 16.02 -3.32 12.51
CA ILE A 154 15.54 -2.39 13.53
C ILE A 154 14.10 -1.94 13.23
N ALA A 155 13.80 -1.68 11.96
CA ALA A 155 12.54 -1.10 11.50
C ALA A 155 11.55 -2.18 11.00
N GLY A 156 11.52 -3.35 11.65
CA GLY A 156 10.47 -4.36 11.48
C GLY A 156 10.29 -4.92 10.06
N GLY A 157 11.37 -4.96 9.26
CA GLY A 157 11.32 -5.47 7.90
C GLY A 157 11.24 -4.38 6.81
N CYS A 158 11.24 -3.10 7.18
CA CYS A 158 11.20 -2.00 6.20
C CYS A 158 12.45 -1.99 5.30
N HIS A 159 12.25 -1.94 3.99
CA HIS A 159 13.27 -1.81 2.95
C HIS A 159 13.18 -0.41 2.33
N PRO A 160 13.95 0.58 2.82
CA PRO A 160 13.84 1.97 2.38
C PRO A 160 14.35 2.20 0.95
N ASN A 161 15.00 1.21 0.37
CA ASN A 161 15.59 1.23 -0.97
C ASN A 161 14.74 0.56 -2.05
N ARG A 162 13.45 0.27 -1.78
CA ARG A 162 12.55 -0.34 -2.78
C ARG A 162 12.15 0.63 -3.88
N GLU A 163 12.12 0.14 -5.11
CA GLU A 163 11.60 0.86 -6.29
C GLU A 163 10.07 0.63 -6.41
N THR A 164 9.32 1.07 -5.41
CA THR A 164 7.88 0.77 -5.27
C THR A 164 7.05 1.18 -6.48
N GLU A 165 7.35 2.34 -7.09
CA GLU A 165 6.61 2.79 -8.28
C GLU A 165 6.79 1.81 -9.46
N ARG A 166 8.01 1.32 -9.69
CA ARG A 166 8.29 0.28 -10.72
C ARG A 166 7.58 -1.04 -10.41
N ALA A 167 7.58 -1.44 -9.13
CA ALA A 167 6.86 -2.65 -8.72
C ALA A 167 5.35 -2.52 -8.98
N VAL A 168 4.75 -1.34 -8.74
CA VAL A 168 3.34 -1.04 -9.01
C VAL A 168 3.06 -1.14 -10.51
N GLU A 169 3.90 -0.55 -11.36
CA GLU A 169 3.74 -0.64 -12.82
C GLU A 169 3.88 -2.08 -13.32
N ALA A 170 4.87 -2.82 -12.82
CA ALA A 170 5.05 -4.24 -13.11
C ALA A 170 3.88 -5.11 -12.61
N GLY A 171 3.18 -4.67 -11.57
CA GLY A 171 1.95 -5.28 -11.04
C GLY A 171 0.70 -5.03 -11.89
N GLY A 172 0.84 -4.39 -13.05
CA GLY A 172 -0.27 -4.12 -13.98
C GLY A 172 -1.09 -2.89 -13.62
N PHE A 173 -0.44 -1.89 -13.04
CA PHE A 173 -1.04 -0.59 -12.76
C PHE A 173 -0.39 0.52 -13.60
N ARG A 174 -1.16 1.54 -13.91
CA ARG A 174 -0.69 2.80 -14.45
C ARG A 174 -0.74 3.86 -13.36
N ILE A 175 0.41 4.45 -13.04
CA ILE A 175 0.50 5.55 -12.07
C ILE A 175 -0.05 6.83 -12.68
N GLU A 176 -0.93 7.52 -11.94
CA GLU A 176 -1.49 8.80 -12.34
C GLU A 176 -0.54 9.95 -11.97
N HIS A 177 -0.37 10.89 -12.90
CA HIS A 177 0.47 12.07 -12.66
C HIS A 177 -0.20 13.08 -11.74
N GLU A 178 -1.53 13.16 -11.80
CA GLU A 178 -2.31 14.04 -10.95
C GLU A 178 -2.21 13.61 -9.47
N GLY A 179 -1.91 14.55 -8.59
CA GLY A 179 -1.75 14.29 -7.16
C GLY A 179 -0.47 13.54 -6.76
N ARG A 180 0.33 13.04 -7.74
CA ARG A 180 1.64 12.45 -7.44
C ARG A 180 2.57 13.51 -6.86
N ARG A 181 3.21 13.19 -5.74
CA ARG A 181 4.18 14.06 -5.06
C ARG A 181 5.37 13.25 -4.58
N ALA A 182 6.52 13.91 -4.61
CA ALA A 182 7.79 13.41 -4.09
C ALA A 182 8.32 14.40 -3.06
N LYS A 183 8.73 13.93 -1.89
CA LYS A 183 9.47 14.72 -0.89
C LYS A 183 10.51 13.81 -0.24
N ALA A 184 11.78 14.12 -0.44
CA ALA A 184 12.87 13.22 -0.06
C ALA A 184 12.63 11.80 -0.62
N ASP A 185 12.63 10.78 0.23
CA ASP A 185 12.42 9.38 -0.14
C ASP A 185 10.99 8.91 0.09
N MET A 186 10.06 9.86 0.17
CA MET A 186 8.63 9.60 0.27
C MET A 186 7.95 9.86 -1.07
N ARG A 187 7.01 9.00 -1.42
CA ARG A 187 6.13 9.16 -2.58
C ARG A 187 4.69 9.01 -2.15
N ARG A 188 3.81 9.81 -2.74
CA ARG A 188 2.37 9.55 -2.75
C ARG A 188 1.89 9.60 -4.18
N PHE A 189 1.03 8.68 -4.55
CA PHE A 189 0.44 8.59 -5.89
C PHE A 189 -0.82 7.74 -5.88
N ALA A 190 -1.67 7.97 -6.88
CA ALA A 190 -2.76 7.06 -7.25
C ALA A 190 -2.34 6.25 -8.47
N ALA A 191 -2.91 5.05 -8.60
CA ALA A 191 -2.69 4.18 -9.75
C ALA A 191 -3.97 3.42 -10.09
N ARG A 192 -4.19 3.17 -11.38
CA ARG A 192 -5.34 2.40 -11.87
C ARG A 192 -4.90 1.11 -12.53
N PRO A 193 -5.73 0.06 -12.42
CA PRO A 193 -5.50 -1.17 -13.15
C PRO A 193 -5.38 -0.91 -14.65
N VAL A 194 -4.34 -1.43 -15.28
CA VAL A 194 -4.27 -1.49 -16.75
C VAL A 194 -5.21 -2.61 -17.19
N PRO A 195 -6.12 -2.36 -18.15
CA PRO A 195 -6.93 -3.44 -18.73
C PRO A 195 -6.03 -4.58 -19.23
N ALA A 196 -6.42 -5.83 -18.97
CA ALA A 196 -5.75 -6.96 -19.60
C ALA A 196 -5.90 -6.75 -21.12
N THR A 197 -4.78 -6.71 -21.83
CA THR A 197 -4.80 -6.80 -23.29
C THR A 197 -5.50 -8.11 -23.63
N THR A 198 -6.74 -8.04 -24.06
CA THR A 198 -7.41 -9.18 -24.70
C THR A 198 -6.51 -9.58 -25.85
N GLY A 199 -5.85 -10.72 -25.71
CA GLY A 199 -4.97 -11.27 -26.73
C GLY A 199 -5.69 -11.21 -28.08
N GLN A 200 -5.04 -10.61 -29.07
CA GLN A 200 -5.47 -10.67 -30.44
C GLN A 200 -5.69 -12.16 -30.78
N GLY A 201 -6.95 -12.52 -30.96
CA GLY A 201 -7.29 -13.81 -31.52
C GLY A 201 -6.46 -13.98 -32.79
N ASN A 202 -5.72 -15.05 -32.86
CA ASN A 202 -4.99 -15.47 -34.07
C ASN A 202 -6.02 -15.69 -35.20
N PRO A 203 -6.11 -14.81 -36.21
CA PRO A 203 -6.96 -15.06 -37.38
C PRO A 203 -6.11 -15.84 -38.39
N GLY A 204 -5.93 -17.15 -38.15
CA GLY A 204 -5.08 -17.94 -39.05
C GLY A 204 -5.20 -19.44 -38.87
N ALA A 205 -6.42 -19.98 -38.97
CA ALA A 205 -6.62 -21.35 -39.43
C ALA A 205 -7.65 -21.29 -40.56
N GLY A 206 -7.20 -20.67 -41.65
CA GLY A 206 -7.87 -20.76 -42.95
C GLY A 206 -7.73 -22.18 -43.52
N SER A 207 -8.88 -22.75 -43.83
CA SER A 207 -9.14 -23.84 -44.73
C SER A 207 -8.07 -24.08 -45.81
N GLY A 208 -7.58 -25.28 -45.86
CA GLY A 208 -6.88 -25.88 -47.03
C GLY A 208 -7.48 -27.25 -47.30
N VAL A 209 -8.32 -27.29 -48.28
CA VAL A 209 -8.70 -28.40 -49.21
C VAL A 209 -8.33 -29.83 -48.78
#